data_70910678e5db78c77f1469e0d1e29184
#
_entry.id   70910678e5db78c77f1469e0d1e29184
#
_cell.length_a   1.000
_cell.length_b   1.000
_cell.length_c   1.000
_cell.angle_alpha   90.00
_cell.angle_beta   90.00
_cell.angle_gamma   90.00
#
_symmetry.space_group_name_H-M   'P 1'
#
loop_
_entity.id
_entity.type
_entity.pdbx_description
1 polymer ?
#
loop_
_entity_poly.entity_id
_entity_poly.type
_entity_poly.pdbx_seq_one_letter_code
_entity_poly.pdbx_strand_id
1 'polypeptide(L)'
;MGNLSGYADAFREGKPPSGLALVATMKIDTHQHFWKYNDRDYVWMAAGMDKLRKDHLPADLLPLIDASGIGATVAVQARQCLEESTWLLQLADEYPFIRAVVGWVDLSGERVVEQLERLAQQPKFRGVRHVVHDEPDDEFMLREGFLNGLSLLKRFGLTYDLLLFPRHLPIACDVVKRFPDQLFVLDHIAKPPVQAKEMEPWARDLKRLAGFANVSCKISGLVTEAKWNSWEARDFEPYLDVVLSAFGPHRLMIGSDWPVCTLAADYASVINLAADYIGRLSGDEQYAILEKNPIEFYSIQS
;
A
#
# COMPACT_ATOMS: atom_id res chain seq x y z
N MET A 1 -3.27 -41.35 -36.71
CA MET A 1 -3.88 -40.37 -37.63
C MET A 1 -5.19 -39.93 -36.97
N GLY A 2 -5.15 -38.91 -36.14
CA GLY A 2 -6.29 -38.31 -35.41
C GLY A 2 -6.75 -37.07 -36.12
N ASN A 3 -7.98 -37.01 -36.29
CA ASN A 3 -8.85 -36.18 -37.11
C ASN A 3 -8.70 -34.66 -36.81
N LEU A 4 -8.20 -33.89 -37.82
CA LEU A 4 -8.06 -32.42 -37.81
C LEU A 4 -9.28 -31.68 -38.35
N SER A 5 -10.48 -32.31 -38.42
CA SER A 5 -11.66 -31.70 -39.02
C SER A 5 -12.56 -30.87 -38.07
N GLY A 6 -12.24 -30.77 -36.79
CA GLY A 6 -13.07 -30.04 -35.81
C GLY A 6 -12.75 -28.54 -35.61
N TYR A 7 -11.64 -28.03 -36.20
CA TYR A 7 -11.20 -26.66 -35.94
C TYR A 7 -11.72 -25.60 -36.95
N ALA A 8 -12.29 -26.07 -38.10
CA ALA A 8 -12.72 -25.16 -39.17
C ALA A 8 -14.18 -24.66 -39.04
N ASP A 9 -15.03 -25.32 -38.25
CA ASP A 9 -16.46 -24.99 -38.19
C ASP A 9 -16.81 -23.96 -37.09
N ALA A 10 -15.91 -23.72 -36.12
CA ALA A 10 -16.14 -22.77 -35.02
C ALA A 10 -16.11 -21.27 -35.46
N PHE A 11 -15.56 -20.95 -36.62
CA PHE A 11 -15.46 -19.58 -37.12
C PHE A 11 -16.71 -19.09 -37.88
N ARG A 12 -17.70 -19.95 -38.09
CA ARG A 12 -18.92 -19.58 -38.86
C ARG A 12 -20.10 -19.13 -38.02
N GLU A 13 -20.07 -19.30 -36.70
CA GLU A 13 -21.25 -18.99 -35.83
C GLU A 13 -21.05 -17.82 -34.86
N GLY A 14 -20.05 -16.96 -35.00
CA GLY A 14 -19.91 -15.74 -34.21
C GLY A 14 -19.86 -15.92 -32.69
N LYS A 15 -19.64 -17.16 -32.20
CA LYS A 15 -19.36 -17.42 -30.80
C LYS A 15 -17.87 -17.30 -30.53
N PRO A 16 -17.45 -16.48 -29.53
CA PRO A 16 -16.05 -16.50 -29.11
C PRO A 16 -15.68 -17.89 -28.62
N PRO A 17 -14.44 -18.38 -28.87
CA PRO A 17 -14.02 -19.67 -28.41
C PRO A 17 -14.13 -19.71 -26.88
N SER A 18 -14.96 -20.63 -26.37
CA SER A 18 -15.04 -20.98 -24.94
C SER A 18 -13.72 -21.65 -24.55
N GLY A 19 -12.76 -20.86 -24.04
CA GLY A 19 -11.45 -21.42 -23.70
C GLY A 19 -10.34 -20.39 -23.51
N LEU A 20 -10.64 -19.10 -23.30
CA LEU A 20 -9.71 -18.26 -22.56
C LEU A 20 -9.82 -18.70 -21.10
N ALA A 21 -8.86 -19.52 -20.68
CA ALA A 21 -8.58 -19.66 -19.25
C ALA A 21 -8.49 -18.23 -18.70
N LEU A 22 -9.41 -17.84 -17.83
CA LEU A 22 -9.22 -16.66 -17.01
C LEU A 22 -7.87 -16.88 -16.35
N VAL A 23 -6.86 -16.14 -16.79
CA VAL A 23 -5.63 -16.01 -16.02
C VAL A 23 -6.11 -15.49 -14.68
N ALA A 24 -6.04 -16.34 -13.65
CA ALA A 24 -6.46 -15.93 -12.33
C ALA A 24 -5.66 -14.68 -11.98
N THR A 25 -6.34 -13.54 -11.86
CA THR A 25 -5.71 -12.27 -11.54
C THR A 25 -5.07 -12.40 -10.15
N MET A 26 -3.79 -12.08 -10.04
CA MET A 26 -3.05 -12.12 -8.78
C MET A 26 -3.33 -10.83 -8.00
N LYS A 27 -4.45 -10.77 -7.28
CA LYS A 27 -4.74 -9.61 -6.43
C LYS A 27 -3.63 -9.40 -5.42
N ILE A 28 -3.19 -8.15 -5.24
CA ILE A 28 -2.08 -7.79 -4.38
C ILE A 28 -2.56 -6.88 -3.24
N ASP A 29 -2.32 -7.32 -2.01
CA ASP A 29 -2.43 -6.48 -0.82
C ASP A 29 -1.14 -5.66 -0.69
N THR A 30 -1.22 -4.35 -0.97
CA THR A 30 -0.03 -3.48 -1.02
C THR A 30 0.37 -2.88 0.31
N HIS A 31 -0.29 -3.27 1.41
CA HIS A 31 0.02 -2.70 2.71
C HIS A 31 -0.35 -3.65 3.85
N GLN A 32 0.64 -4.35 4.39
CA GLN A 32 0.52 -5.15 5.60
C GLN A 32 1.83 -5.12 6.39
N HIS A 33 1.79 -5.50 7.66
CA HIS A 33 2.92 -5.47 8.56
C HIS A 33 3.14 -6.82 9.24
N PHE A 34 4.40 -7.10 9.56
CA PHE A 34 4.80 -8.17 10.46
C PHE A 34 5.59 -7.60 11.62
N TRP A 35 5.47 -8.20 12.79
CA TRP A 35 6.31 -7.89 13.94
C TRP A 35 6.38 -9.01 14.95
N LYS A 36 7.48 -9.01 15.74
CA LYS A 36 7.62 -9.69 17.01
C LYS A 36 7.46 -8.67 18.11
N TYR A 37 6.36 -8.79 18.85
CA TYR A 37 5.98 -7.76 19.81
C TYR A 37 6.91 -7.72 21.02
N ASN A 38 7.26 -6.51 21.43
CA ASN A 38 7.79 -6.20 22.73
C ASN A 38 7.42 -4.75 23.14
N ASP A 39 7.31 -4.48 24.43
CA ASP A 39 6.84 -3.19 24.95
C ASP A 39 7.77 -2.01 24.65
N ARG A 40 9.05 -2.26 24.34
CA ARG A 40 10.05 -1.20 24.13
C ARG A 40 10.00 -0.64 22.73
N ASP A 41 9.77 -1.51 21.74
CA ASP A 41 9.87 -1.15 20.33
C ASP A 41 8.55 -0.67 19.74
N TYR A 42 7.41 -1.07 20.35
CA TYR A 42 6.07 -0.77 19.84
C TYR A 42 5.31 0.17 20.77
N VAL A 43 5.97 1.25 21.21
CA VAL A 43 5.41 2.27 22.13
C VAL A 43 4.19 3.01 21.58
N TRP A 44 4.01 3.01 20.25
CA TRP A 44 2.85 3.59 19.60
C TRP A 44 1.53 2.82 19.86
N MET A 45 1.63 1.56 20.28
CA MET A 45 0.45 0.76 20.63
C MET A 45 -0.14 1.25 21.97
N ALA A 46 -1.09 2.18 21.89
CA ALA A 46 -1.75 2.80 23.03
C ALA A 46 -2.72 1.83 23.74
N ALA A 47 -3.31 2.29 24.84
CA ALA A 47 -4.40 1.58 25.52
C ALA A 47 -5.58 1.34 24.56
N GLY A 48 -6.16 0.13 24.61
CA GLY A 48 -7.22 -0.30 23.68
C GLY A 48 -6.72 -1.00 22.42
N MET A 49 -5.40 -1.04 22.19
CA MET A 49 -4.79 -1.74 21.06
C MET A 49 -4.24 -3.13 21.45
N ASP A 50 -4.81 -3.77 22.47
CA ASP A 50 -4.28 -5.04 23.02
C ASP A 50 -4.25 -6.18 21.99
N LYS A 51 -5.14 -6.14 20.99
CA LYS A 51 -5.13 -7.11 19.87
C LYS A 51 -3.81 -7.10 19.09
N LEU A 52 -3.08 -5.98 19.06
CA LEU A 52 -1.82 -5.81 18.35
C LEU A 52 -0.61 -6.22 19.19
N ARG A 53 -0.74 -6.30 20.52
CA ARG A 53 0.36 -6.56 21.48
C ARG A 53 0.71 -8.04 21.56
N LYS A 54 0.96 -8.66 20.42
CA LYS A 54 1.43 -10.02 20.24
C LYS A 54 2.21 -10.13 18.95
N ASP A 55 2.88 -11.24 18.74
CA ASP A 55 3.52 -11.51 17.45
C ASP A 55 2.47 -11.60 16.34
N HIS A 56 2.80 -11.00 15.20
CA HIS A 56 2.05 -11.10 13.95
C HIS A 56 3.03 -11.48 12.84
N LEU A 57 2.93 -12.72 12.38
CA LEU A 57 3.91 -13.36 11.49
C LEU A 57 3.27 -13.80 10.17
N PRO A 58 4.06 -14.11 9.13
CA PRO A 58 3.54 -14.57 7.85
C PRO A 58 2.62 -15.79 7.95
N ALA A 59 2.88 -16.70 8.88
CA ALA A 59 2.02 -17.88 9.12
C ALA A 59 0.61 -17.51 9.61
N ASP A 60 0.46 -16.35 10.31
CA ASP A 60 -0.84 -15.85 10.75
C ASP A 60 -1.62 -15.20 9.59
N LEU A 61 -0.92 -14.57 8.66
CA LEU A 61 -1.52 -13.88 7.52
C LEU A 61 -1.88 -14.85 6.38
N LEU A 62 -1.08 -15.88 6.13
CA LEU A 62 -1.24 -16.78 5.00
C LEU A 62 -2.67 -17.34 4.84
N PRO A 63 -3.32 -17.91 5.88
CA PRO A 63 -4.69 -18.41 5.73
C PRO A 63 -5.72 -17.30 5.44
N LEU A 64 -5.44 -16.04 5.82
CA LEU A 64 -6.34 -14.90 5.59
C LEU A 64 -6.27 -14.42 4.13
N ILE A 65 -5.07 -14.37 3.55
CA ILE A 65 -4.90 -14.00 2.12
C ILE A 65 -5.49 -15.08 1.23
N ASP A 66 -5.26 -16.37 1.54
CA ASP A 66 -5.81 -17.49 0.79
C ASP A 66 -7.34 -17.45 0.78
N ALA A 67 -7.97 -17.25 1.95
CA ALA A 67 -9.43 -17.15 2.07
C ALA A 67 -10.02 -15.93 1.34
N SER A 68 -9.23 -14.86 1.15
CA SER A 68 -9.66 -13.61 0.49
C SER A 68 -9.26 -13.54 -0.98
N GLY A 69 -8.62 -14.58 -1.53
CA GLY A 69 -8.17 -14.62 -2.92
C GLY A 69 -7.07 -13.59 -3.24
N ILE A 70 -6.26 -13.25 -2.25
CA ILE A 70 -5.06 -12.42 -2.41
C ILE A 70 -3.87 -13.34 -2.69
N GLY A 71 -3.19 -13.12 -3.81
CA GLY A 71 -2.07 -13.96 -4.24
C GLY A 71 -0.68 -13.43 -3.83
N ALA A 72 -0.58 -12.15 -3.49
CA ALA A 72 0.67 -11.53 -3.10
C ALA A 72 0.47 -10.35 -2.14
N THR A 73 1.54 -10.00 -1.41
CA THR A 73 1.52 -8.84 -0.50
C THR A 73 2.78 -8.00 -0.60
N VAL A 74 2.68 -6.74 -0.18
CA VAL A 74 3.81 -5.85 0.11
C VAL A 74 3.93 -5.70 1.62
N ALA A 75 5.06 -6.13 2.18
CA ALA A 75 5.36 -5.95 3.59
C ALA A 75 5.93 -4.56 3.84
N VAL A 76 5.30 -3.81 4.74
CA VAL A 76 5.68 -2.43 5.07
C VAL A 76 6.24 -2.38 6.50
N GLN A 77 7.28 -1.60 6.72
CA GLN A 77 7.89 -1.41 8.03
C GLN A 77 6.86 -0.97 9.09
N ALA A 78 7.02 -1.42 10.33
CA ALA A 78 6.26 -0.98 11.52
C ALA A 78 7.16 -0.23 12.51
N ARG A 79 8.50 -0.38 12.40
CA ARG A 79 9.52 0.27 13.21
C ARG A 79 10.50 1.04 12.35
N GLN A 80 11.02 2.13 12.88
CA GLN A 80 12.03 2.95 12.21
C GLN A 80 13.44 2.44 12.58
N CYS A 81 13.79 1.24 12.09
CA CYS A 81 15.11 0.66 12.29
C CYS A 81 15.54 -0.26 11.13
N LEU A 82 16.84 -0.34 10.89
CA LEU A 82 17.43 -1.15 9.81
C LEU A 82 17.31 -2.65 10.05
N GLU A 83 17.27 -3.06 11.31
CA GLU A 83 17.12 -4.45 11.72
C GLU A 83 15.78 -5.00 11.25
N GLU A 84 14.69 -4.23 11.38
CA GLU A 84 13.40 -4.64 10.87
C GLU A 84 13.40 -4.73 9.34
N SER A 85 13.96 -3.76 8.63
CA SER A 85 14.06 -3.81 7.17
C SER A 85 14.77 -5.08 6.69
N THR A 86 15.86 -5.46 7.37
CA THR A 86 16.60 -6.69 7.08
C THR A 86 15.77 -7.93 7.41
N TRP A 87 15.06 -7.94 8.53
CA TRP A 87 14.20 -9.05 8.93
C TRP A 87 13.00 -9.25 8.00
N LEU A 88 12.34 -8.17 7.55
CA LEU A 88 11.26 -8.24 6.56
C LEU A 88 11.73 -8.84 5.23
N LEU A 89 12.97 -8.54 4.81
CA LEU A 89 13.57 -9.15 3.63
C LEU A 89 13.81 -10.65 3.82
N GLN A 90 14.28 -11.08 4.99
CA GLN A 90 14.41 -12.51 5.31
C GLN A 90 13.06 -13.22 5.26
N LEU A 91 12.00 -12.61 5.83
CA LEU A 91 10.65 -13.15 5.71
C LEU A 91 10.18 -13.22 4.25
N ALA A 92 10.49 -12.20 3.45
CA ALA A 92 10.14 -12.21 2.04
C ALA A 92 10.86 -13.31 1.25
N ASP A 93 12.08 -13.68 1.62
CA ASP A 93 12.81 -14.82 1.01
C ASP A 93 12.19 -16.16 1.42
N GLU A 94 11.74 -16.28 2.66
CA GLU A 94 11.12 -17.49 3.20
C GLU A 94 9.67 -17.70 2.70
N TYR A 95 8.90 -16.59 2.55
CA TYR A 95 7.48 -16.63 2.20
C TYR A 95 7.25 -16.02 0.81
N PRO A 96 7.04 -16.83 -0.24
CA PRO A 96 6.93 -16.35 -1.64
C PRO A 96 5.78 -15.39 -1.90
N PHE A 97 4.71 -15.38 -1.09
CA PHE A 97 3.61 -14.44 -1.23
C PHE A 97 4.00 -12.99 -0.90
N ILE A 98 5.11 -12.77 -0.16
CA ILE A 98 5.67 -11.44 0.08
C ILE A 98 6.53 -11.07 -1.14
N ARG A 99 6.01 -10.21 -2.00
CA ARG A 99 6.63 -9.86 -3.28
C ARG A 99 7.47 -8.59 -3.24
N ALA A 100 7.20 -7.72 -2.29
CA ALA A 100 7.98 -6.50 -2.09
C ALA A 100 8.05 -6.14 -0.61
N VAL A 101 9.09 -5.40 -0.25
CA VAL A 101 9.31 -4.84 1.09
C VAL A 101 9.50 -3.33 0.96
N VAL A 102 8.72 -2.58 1.72
CA VAL A 102 8.90 -1.16 2.00
C VAL A 102 9.50 -1.06 3.41
N GLY A 103 10.81 -0.86 3.47
CA GLY A 103 11.52 -0.81 4.74
C GLY A 103 11.76 0.61 5.23
N TRP A 104 12.60 0.73 6.23
CA TRP A 104 13.07 2.01 6.75
C TRP A 104 14.58 2.15 6.55
N VAL A 105 14.99 3.37 6.22
CA VAL A 105 16.37 3.84 6.15
C VAL A 105 16.43 5.19 6.84
N ASP A 106 17.48 5.48 7.58
CA ASP A 106 17.69 6.82 8.13
C ASP A 106 18.07 7.80 7.02
N LEU A 107 17.03 8.38 6.39
CA LEU A 107 17.20 9.32 5.28
C LEU A 107 17.93 10.61 5.70
N SER A 108 17.91 10.96 6.99
CA SER A 108 18.63 12.13 7.53
C SER A 108 20.04 11.80 8.03
N GLY A 109 20.40 10.53 8.06
CA GLY A 109 21.66 10.07 8.63
C GLY A 109 22.84 10.20 7.68
N GLU A 110 24.02 10.38 8.26
CA GLU A 110 25.27 10.48 7.50
C GLU A 110 25.60 9.22 6.68
N ARG A 111 25.09 8.05 7.10
CA ARG A 111 25.31 6.76 6.41
C ARG A 111 24.18 6.33 5.49
N VAL A 112 23.33 7.26 5.05
CA VAL A 112 22.17 6.95 4.20
C VAL A 112 22.58 6.23 2.90
N VAL A 113 23.65 6.66 2.25
CA VAL A 113 24.13 6.05 1.00
C VAL A 113 24.54 4.58 1.22
N GLU A 114 25.31 4.30 2.26
CA GLU A 114 25.74 2.94 2.63
C GLU A 114 24.54 2.02 2.93
N GLN A 115 23.56 2.55 3.66
CA GLN A 115 22.32 1.82 3.99
C GLN A 115 21.52 1.48 2.75
N LEU A 116 21.33 2.46 1.85
CA LEU A 116 20.62 2.28 0.58
C LEU A 116 21.36 1.31 -0.34
N GLU A 117 22.68 1.43 -0.50
CA GLU A 117 23.50 0.51 -1.31
C GLU A 117 23.37 -0.93 -0.83
N ARG A 118 23.36 -1.16 0.47
CA ARG A 118 23.22 -2.49 1.06
C ARG A 118 21.82 -3.08 0.82
N LEU A 119 20.76 -2.32 1.11
CA LEU A 119 19.39 -2.82 1.03
C LEU A 119 18.90 -2.94 -0.42
N ALA A 120 19.27 -2.03 -1.31
CA ALA A 120 18.87 -2.05 -2.71
C ALA A 120 19.47 -3.24 -3.51
N GLN A 121 20.46 -3.95 -2.97
CA GLN A 121 20.95 -5.22 -3.54
C GLN A 121 19.92 -6.34 -3.40
N GLN A 122 18.96 -6.20 -2.48
CA GLN A 122 17.95 -7.20 -2.26
C GLN A 122 16.80 -7.00 -3.26
N PRO A 123 16.48 -8.01 -4.11
CA PRO A 123 15.54 -7.82 -5.22
C PRO A 123 14.13 -7.43 -4.77
N LYS A 124 13.74 -7.77 -3.55
CA LYS A 124 12.41 -7.46 -2.99
C LYS A 124 12.37 -6.14 -2.20
N PHE A 125 13.49 -5.46 -1.98
CA PHE A 125 13.50 -4.13 -1.37
C PHE A 125 13.08 -3.09 -2.41
N ARG A 126 11.85 -2.57 -2.32
CA ARG A 126 11.25 -1.76 -3.36
C ARG A 126 10.88 -0.34 -2.95
N GLY A 127 10.83 -0.08 -1.66
CA GLY A 127 10.48 1.24 -1.18
C GLY A 127 11.03 1.54 0.21
N VAL A 128 10.92 2.82 0.56
CA VAL A 128 11.29 3.34 1.88
C VAL A 128 10.09 4.10 2.44
N ARG A 129 9.86 3.96 3.75
CA ARG A 129 8.87 4.72 4.49
C ARG A 129 9.45 5.27 5.78
N HIS A 130 9.08 6.50 6.13
CA HIS A 130 9.28 7.08 7.45
C HIS A 130 7.90 7.40 8.06
N VAL A 131 7.76 7.21 9.38
CA VAL A 131 6.49 7.47 10.09
C VAL A 131 6.37 8.97 10.37
N VAL A 132 6.14 9.75 9.32
CA VAL A 132 6.13 11.23 9.38
C VAL A 132 5.03 11.75 10.30
N HIS A 133 3.89 11.06 10.35
CA HIS A 133 2.76 11.50 11.15
C HIS A 133 3.02 11.48 12.67
N ASP A 134 4.04 10.76 13.14
CA ASP A 134 4.44 10.70 14.55
C ASP A 134 5.59 11.66 14.88
N GLU A 135 6.15 12.34 13.87
CA GLU A 135 7.15 13.35 14.11
C GLU A 135 6.56 14.57 14.84
N PRO A 136 7.26 15.11 15.86
CA PRO A 136 6.75 16.26 16.62
C PRO A 136 6.73 17.56 15.82
N ASP A 137 7.40 17.59 14.68
CA ASP A 137 7.52 18.72 13.76
C ASP A 137 6.78 18.37 12.47
N ASP A 138 5.66 19.04 12.22
CA ASP A 138 4.87 18.80 11.01
C ASP A 138 5.66 19.12 9.72
N GLU A 139 6.69 19.98 9.78
CA GLU A 139 7.58 20.30 8.67
C GLU A 139 8.79 19.35 8.53
N PHE A 140 8.82 18.23 9.25
CA PHE A 140 9.91 17.24 9.24
C PHE A 140 10.39 16.91 7.83
N MET A 141 9.50 16.71 6.89
CA MET A 141 9.85 16.35 5.51
C MET A 141 10.59 17.46 4.75
N LEU A 142 10.54 18.72 5.23
CA LEU A 142 11.26 19.85 4.62
C LEU A 142 12.69 20.02 5.15
N ARG A 143 13.08 19.25 6.14
CA ARG A 143 14.44 19.29 6.68
C ARG A 143 15.46 18.90 5.62
N GLU A 144 16.54 19.66 5.52
CA GLU A 144 17.58 19.47 4.50
C GLU A 144 18.13 18.04 4.47
N GLY A 145 18.47 17.48 5.64
CA GLY A 145 18.95 16.10 5.74
C GLY A 145 17.97 15.09 5.15
N PHE A 146 16.68 15.21 5.48
CA PHE A 146 15.64 14.34 4.95
C PHE A 146 15.47 14.47 3.43
N LEU A 147 15.43 15.70 2.92
CA LEU A 147 15.33 15.97 1.47
C LEU A 147 16.55 15.42 0.71
N ASN A 148 17.74 15.55 1.28
CA ASN A 148 18.96 14.98 0.71
C ASN A 148 18.88 13.45 0.61
N GLY A 149 18.45 12.76 1.67
CA GLY A 149 18.25 11.32 1.62
C GLY A 149 17.15 10.90 0.64
N LEU A 150 16.03 11.60 0.61
CA LEU A 150 14.93 11.35 -0.32
C LEU A 150 15.40 11.46 -1.80
N SER A 151 16.26 12.44 -2.11
CA SER A 151 16.81 12.63 -3.44
C SER A 151 17.60 11.43 -3.98
N LEU A 152 18.09 10.57 -3.09
CA LEU A 152 18.89 9.40 -3.46
C LEU A 152 18.02 8.21 -3.92
N LEU A 153 16.76 8.12 -3.48
CA LEU A 153 15.94 6.93 -3.68
C LEU A 153 15.78 6.55 -5.15
N LYS A 154 15.59 7.53 -6.03
CA LYS A 154 15.47 7.30 -7.48
C LYS A 154 16.71 6.59 -8.05
N ARG A 155 17.92 6.96 -7.59
CA ARG A 155 19.18 6.34 -8.02
C ARG A 155 19.20 4.84 -7.77
N PHE A 156 18.52 4.40 -6.69
CA PHE A 156 18.43 2.99 -6.30
C PHE A 156 17.16 2.31 -6.81
N GLY A 157 16.32 3.00 -7.59
CA GLY A 157 15.06 2.46 -8.11
C GLY A 157 14.02 2.20 -7.01
N LEU A 158 14.07 2.97 -5.90
CA LEU A 158 13.19 2.81 -4.75
C LEU A 158 12.05 3.83 -4.78
N THR A 159 10.86 3.40 -4.37
CA THR A 159 9.69 4.27 -4.13
C THR A 159 9.75 4.89 -2.74
N TYR A 160 8.90 5.91 -2.51
CA TYR A 160 8.70 6.46 -1.17
C TYR A 160 7.22 6.43 -0.79
N ASP A 161 6.92 5.80 0.36
CA ASP A 161 5.56 5.71 0.90
C ASP A 161 5.33 6.87 1.89
N LEU A 162 4.32 7.71 1.60
CA LEU A 162 3.94 8.89 2.38
C LEU A 162 2.92 8.49 3.46
N LEU A 163 3.37 8.28 4.69
CA LEU A 163 2.49 8.03 5.84
C LEU A 163 2.21 9.34 6.58
N LEU A 164 1.03 9.90 6.35
CA LEU A 164 0.68 11.27 6.70
C LEU A 164 -0.68 11.36 7.39
N PHE A 165 -0.86 12.39 8.22
CA PHE A 165 -2.18 12.93 8.55
C PHE A 165 -2.59 14.04 7.57
N PRO A 166 -3.88 14.45 7.52
CA PRO A 166 -4.36 15.50 6.62
C PRO A 166 -3.56 16.82 6.69
N ARG A 167 -3.12 17.21 7.89
CA ARG A 167 -2.34 18.44 8.09
C ARG A 167 -0.99 18.48 7.36
N HIS A 168 -0.43 17.31 7.00
CA HIS A 168 0.85 17.21 6.29
C HIS A 168 0.70 17.26 4.75
N LEU A 169 -0.53 17.15 4.21
CA LEU A 169 -0.76 17.13 2.76
C LEU A 169 -0.21 18.38 2.03
N PRO A 170 -0.36 19.61 2.55
CA PRO A 170 0.26 20.79 1.93
C PRO A 170 1.78 20.67 1.83
N ILE A 171 2.43 20.18 2.89
CA ILE A 171 3.89 19.98 2.95
C ILE A 171 4.32 18.88 1.97
N ALA A 172 3.56 17.80 1.87
CA ALA A 172 3.80 16.72 0.91
C ALA A 172 3.75 17.25 -0.55
N CYS A 173 2.85 18.18 -0.87
CA CYS A 173 2.83 18.84 -2.18
C CYS A 173 4.14 19.57 -2.47
N ASP A 174 4.70 20.26 -1.48
CA ASP A 174 5.96 21.01 -1.64
C ASP A 174 7.15 20.07 -1.81
N VAL A 175 7.16 18.94 -1.09
CA VAL A 175 8.18 17.87 -1.22
C VAL A 175 8.08 17.21 -2.59
N VAL A 176 6.91 16.71 -2.97
CA VAL A 176 6.71 16.00 -4.24
C VAL A 176 7.08 16.86 -5.45
N LYS A 177 6.74 18.15 -5.40
CA LYS A 177 7.10 19.13 -6.44
C LYS A 177 8.61 19.26 -6.66
N ARG A 178 9.43 19.03 -5.61
CA ARG A 178 10.90 19.09 -5.71
C ARG A 178 11.50 17.85 -6.39
N PHE A 179 10.76 16.73 -6.38
CA PHE A 179 11.22 15.44 -6.89
C PHE A 179 10.25 14.86 -7.94
N PRO A 180 10.12 15.50 -9.11
CA PRO A 180 9.11 15.11 -10.11
C PRO A 180 9.33 13.72 -10.71
N ASP A 181 10.53 13.19 -10.60
CA ASP A 181 10.89 11.87 -11.11
C ASP A 181 10.90 10.77 -10.04
N GLN A 182 10.70 11.11 -8.76
CA GLN A 182 10.58 10.15 -7.67
C GLN A 182 9.13 9.65 -7.62
N LEU A 183 8.96 8.32 -7.54
CA LEU A 183 7.63 7.73 -7.35
C LEU A 183 7.25 7.78 -5.86
N PHE A 184 6.06 8.33 -5.61
CA PHE A 184 5.47 8.40 -4.28
C PHE A 184 4.14 7.64 -4.24
N VAL A 185 3.82 7.03 -3.12
CA VAL A 185 2.47 6.55 -2.84
C VAL A 185 1.98 7.07 -1.49
N LEU A 186 0.76 7.58 -1.48
CA LEU A 186 0.11 8.05 -0.26
C LEU A 186 -0.53 6.86 0.47
N ASP A 187 -0.07 6.57 1.69
CA ASP A 187 -0.64 5.55 2.55
C ASP A 187 -1.99 6.01 3.12
N HIS A 188 -2.96 5.07 3.19
CA HIS A 188 -4.22 5.22 3.95
C HIS A 188 -5.01 6.48 3.56
N ILE A 189 -4.92 6.89 2.28
CA ILE A 189 -5.55 8.14 1.78
C ILE A 189 -5.30 9.36 2.68
N ALA A 190 -4.15 9.40 3.39
CA ALA A 190 -3.77 10.38 4.41
C ALA A 190 -4.71 10.42 5.63
N LYS A 191 -5.30 9.29 6.03
CA LYS A 191 -6.07 9.14 7.28
C LYS A 191 -7.12 10.24 7.51
N PRO A 192 -8.14 10.34 6.63
CA PRO A 192 -9.19 11.36 6.76
C PRO A 192 -9.99 11.15 8.06
N PRO A 193 -10.57 12.20 8.63
CA PRO A 193 -11.32 12.13 9.89
C PRO A 193 -12.73 11.52 9.66
N VAL A 194 -12.78 10.22 9.30
CA VAL A 194 -14.02 9.49 8.98
C VAL A 194 -14.99 9.51 10.15
N GLN A 195 -14.49 9.27 11.38
CA GLN A 195 -15.33 9.28 12.57
C GLN A 195 -16.03 10.63 12.80
N ALA A 196 -15.35 11.74 12.47
CA ALA A 196 -15.91 13.09 12.59
C ALA A 196 -16.81 13.46 11.40
N LYS A 197 -16.81 12.68 10.32
CA LYS A 197 -17.51 12.96 9.04
C LYS A 197 -17.07 14.29 8.41
N GLU A 198 -15.83 14.69 8.63
CA GLU A 198 -15.25 15.90 8.09
C GLU A 198 -14.54 15.61 6.77
N MET A 199 -14.84 16.42 5.74
CA MET A 199 -14.25 16.26 4.42
C MET A 199 -13.16 17.29 4.15
N GLU A 200 -13.32 18.52 4.65
CA GLU A 200 -12.37 19.59 4.44
C GLU A 200 -11.53 19.85 5.73
N PRO A 201 -10.27 20.22 5.63
CA PRO A 201 -9.50 20.55 4.42
C PRO A 201 -8.92 19.36 3.66
N TRP A 202 -9.08 18.11 4.17
CA TRP A 202 -8.47 16.90 3.61
C TRP A 202 -8.75 16.72 2.11
N ALA A 203 -9.99 16.83 1.68
CA ALA A 203 -10.38 16.59 0.27
C ALA A 203 -9.71 17.59 -0.69
N ARG A 204 -9.65 18.86 -0.30
CA ARG A 204 -8.96 19.91 -1.08
C ARG A 204 -7.48 19.60 -1.23
N ASP A 205 -6.80 19.26 -0.14
CA ASP A 205 -5.35 19.10 -0.12
C ASP A 205 -4.93 17.77 -0.73
N LEU A 206 -5.74 16.72 -0.58
CA LEU A 206 -5.56 15.44 -1.30
C LEU A 206 -5.65 15.63 -2.81
N LYS A 207 -6.64 16.40 -3.31
CA LYS A 207 -6.78 16.71 -4.75
C LYS A 207 -5.56 17.49 -5.27
N ARG A 208 -4.98 18.39 -4.48
CA ARG A 208 -3.73 19.08 -4.85
C ARG A 208 -2.57 18.08 -4.99
N LEU A 209 -2.42 17.17 -4.04
CA LEU A 209 -1.38 16.14 -4.09
C LEU A 209 -1.59 15.18 -5.29
N ALA A 210 -2.82 14.80 -5.55
CA ALA A 210 -3.18 13.97 -6.71
C ALA A 210 -2.90 14.64 -8.07
N GLY A 211 -2.76 15.97 -8.10
CA GLY A 211 -2.34 16.72 -9.29
C GLY A 211 -0.91 16.39 -9.76
N PHE A 212 -0.07 15.80 -8.93
CA PHE A 212 1.27 15.35 -9.31
C PHE A 212 1.20 13.93 -9.91
N ALA A 213 1.65 13.77 -11.14
CA ALA A 213 1.56 12.50 -11.90
C ALA A 213 2.38 11.36 -11.27
N ASN A 214 3.41 11.68 -10.51
CA ASN A 214 4.31 10.75 -9.83
C ASN A 214 3.80 10.31 -8.44
N VAL A 215 2.54 10.64 -8.10
CA VAL A 215 1.91 10.22 -6.84
C VAL A 215 0.78 9.23 -7.12
N SER A 216 0.87 8.06 -6.50
CA SER A 216 -0.19 7.06 -6.40
C SER A 216 -0.83 7.09 -5.00
N CYS A 217 -1.88 6.31 -4.77
CA CYS A 217 -2.56 6.29 -3.47
C CYS A 217 -3.04 4.87 -3.12
N LYS A 218 -2.91 4.50 -1.84
CA LYS A 218 -3.43 3.23 -1.30
C LYS A 218 -4.78 3.44 -0.64
N ILE A 219 -5.76 2.69 -1.10
CA ILE A 219 -7.03 2.46 -0.42
C ILE A 219 -6.76 1.43 0.68
N SER A 220 -6.39 1.90 1.85
CA SER A 220 -6.00 1.10 3.02
C SER A 220 -6.22 1.90 4.31
N GLY A 221 -6.16 1.27 5.48
CA GLY A 221 -6.21 1.92 6.78
C GLY A 221 -7.50 2.70 7.08
N LEU A 222 -8.60 2.44 6.35
CA LEU A 222 -9.83 3.20 6.45
C LEU A 222 -10.59 2.94 7.76
N VAL A 223 -10.70 1.67 8.13
CA VAL A 223 -11.56 1.23 9.25
C VAL A 223 -11.06 1.74 10.59
N THR A 224 -9.76 2.01 10.72
CA THR A 224 -9.15 2.54 11.93
C THR A 224 -9.43 4.03 12.14
N GLU A 225 -9.78 4.76 11.08
CA GLU A 225 -10.16 6.16 11.13
C GLU A 225 -11.67 6.36 11.42
N ALA A 226 -12.44 5.28 11.42
CA ALA A 226 -13.86 5.28 11.74
C ALA A 226 -14.09 4.89 13.22
N LYS A 227 -15.34 4.83 13.62
CA LYS A 227 -15.73 4.30 14.93
C LYS A 227 -15.63 2.77 14.92
N TRP A 228 -14.62 2.20 15.54
CA TRP A 228 -14.17 0.81 15.40
C TRP A 228 -15.26 -0.27 15.51
N ASN A 229 -16.27 -0.06 16.36
CA ASN A 229 -17.28 -1.10 16.62
C ASN A 229 -18.63 -0.84 15.93
N SER A 230 -18.73 0.18 15.07
CA SER A 230 -20.02 0.59 14.51
C SER A 230 -19.94 1.33 13.17
N TRP A 231 -18.87 1.13 12.40
CA TRP A 231 -18.76 1.66 11.05
C TRP A 231 -19.62 0.82 10.07
N GLU A 232 -20.03 1.45 8.99
CA GLU A 232 -20.68 0.82 7.85
C GLU A 232 -19.96 1.21 6.55
N ALA A 233 -20.06 0.40 5.48
CA ALA A 233 -19.38 0.67 4.20
C ALA A 233 -19.69 2.08 3.65
N ARG A 234 -20.95 2.53 3.81
CA ARG A 234 -21.38 3.88 3.40
C ARG A 234 -20.65 5.04 4.10
N ASP A 235 -20.03 4.81 5.26
CA ASP A 235 -19.28 5.84 5.96
C ASP A 235 -17.99 6.21 5.21
N PHE A 236 -17.47 5.29 4.38
CA PHE A 236 -16.23 5.46 3.61
C PHE A 236 -16.48 5.94 2.17
N GLU A 237 -17.66 5.71 1.61
CA GLU A 237 -17.98 6.04 0.21
C GLU A 237 -17.63 7.49 -0.17
N PRO A 238 -17.99 8.53 0.61
CA PRO A 238 -17.67 9.91 0.25
C PRO A 238 -16.15 10.16 0.12
N TYR A 239 -15.35 9.51 0.97
CA TYR A 239 -13.89 9.63 0.94
C TYR A 239 -13.30 8.89 -0.26
N LEU A 240 -13.81 7.68 -0.53
CA LEU A 240 -13.40 6.88 -1.68
C LEU A 240 -13.76 7.55 -3.01
N ASP A 241 -14.91 8.22 -3.09
CA ASP A 241 -15.33 9.00 -4.26
C ASP A 241 -14.37 10.16 -4.55
N VAL A 242 -13.91 10.85 -3.51
CA VAL A 242 -12.90 11.90 -3.65
C VAL A 242 -11.58 11.31 -4.15
N VAL A 243 -11.14 10.18 -3.59
CA VAL A 243 -9.89 9.51 -3.96
C VAL A 243 -9.92 9.01 -5.40
N LEU A 244 -11.01 8.31 -5.79
CA LEU A 244 -11.18 7.81 -7.16
C LEU A 244 -11.23 8.96 -8.16
N SER A 245 -11.97 10.04 -7.85
CA SER A 245 -12.05 11.22 -8.71
C SER A 245 -10.70 11.93 -8.86
N ALA A 246 -9.87 11.95 -7.80
CA ALA A 246 -8.61 12.70 -7.78
C ALA A 246 -7.46 11.93 -8.46
N PHE A 247 -7.31 10.63 -8.17
CA PHE A 247 -6.19 9.82 -8.67
C PHE A 247 -6.54 9.03 -9.94
N GLY A 248 -7.82 8.74 -10.15
CA GLY A 248 -8.26 7.81 -11.19
C GLY A 248 -7.82 6.36 -10.91
N PRO A 249 -8.37 5.36 -11.63
CA PRO A 249 -8.11 3.95 -11.34
C PRO A 249 -6.67 3.53 -11.59
N HIS A 250 -5.91 4.24 -12.42
CA HIS A 250 -4.54 3.88 -12.82
C HIS A 250 -3.45 4.31 -11.82
N ARG A 251 -3.83 5.01 -10.73
CA ARG A 251 -2.90 5.40 -9.66
C ARG A 251 -3.40 5.00 -8.28
N LEU A 252 -4.33 4.04 -8.24
CA LEU A 252 -4.86 3.47 -7.00
C LEU A 252 -4.38 2.03 -6.83
N MET A 253 -4.26 1.61 -5.57
CA MET A 253 -4.01 0.23 -5.17
C MET A 253 -4.69 -0.04 -3.83
N ILE A 254 -4.96 -1.31 -3.51
CA ILE A 254 -5.59 -1.68 -2.23
C ILE A 254 -4.55 -2.16 -1.23
N GLY A 255 -4.86 -2.02 0.06
CA GLY A 255 -4.08 -2.59 1.16
C GLY A 255 -4.94 -2.88 2.38
N SER A 256 -4.63 -3.95 3.10
CA SER A 256 -5.38 -4.35 4.30
C SER A 256 -5.04 -3.52 5.52
N ASP A 257 -3.80 -3.06 5.61
CA ASP A 257 -3.21 -2.55 6.85
C ASP A 257 -3.25 -3.60 8.00
N TRP A 258 -3.16 -4.90 7.63
CA TRP A 258 -3.07 -5.97 8.62
C TRP A 258 -1.71 -5.93 9.32
N PRO A 259 -1.63 -6.15 10.64
CA PRO A 259 -2.71 -6.49 11.57
C PRO A 259 -3.42 -5.29 12.20
N VAL A 260 -3.01 -4.04 11.89
CA VAL A 260 -3.58 -2.82 12.47
C VAL A 260 -5.09 -2.73 12.23
N CYS A 261 -5.57 -3.13 11.06
CA CYS A 261 -7.00 -3.18 10.73
C CYS A 261 -7.82 -4.03 11.72
N THR A 262 -7.22 -5.01 12.41
CA THR A 262 -7.93 -5.89 13.35
C THR A 262 -8.46 -5.17 14.59
N LEU A 263 -8.05 -3.93 14.82
CA LEU A 263 -8.65 -3.07 15.83
C LEU A 263 -10.14 -2.81 15.54
N ALA A 264 -10.51 -2.72 14.26
CA ALA A 264 -11.84 -2.29 13.84
C ALA A 264 -12.57 -3.30 12.93
N ALA A 265 -11.85 -4.22 12.27
CA ALA A 265 -12.44 -5.22 11.35
C ALA A 265 -11.47 -6.41 11.16
N ASP A 266 -11.97 -7.57 10.71
CA ASP A 266 -11.11 -8.64 10.25
C ASP A 266 -10.53 -8.34 8.84
N TYR A 267 -9.53 -9.14 8.46
CA TYR A 267 -8.83 -8.99 7.18
C TYR A 267 -9.77 -9.03 5.97
N ALA A 268 -10.66 -10.04 5.94
CA ALA A 268 -11.58 -10.24 4.83
C ALA A 268 -12.55 -9.07 4.68
N SER A 269 -13.07 -8.55 5.80
CA SER A 269 -13.96 -7.37 5.81
C SER A 269 -13.29 -6.13 5.21
N VAL A 270 -12.01 -5.90 5.51
CA VAL A 270 -11.27 -4.75 4.97
C VAL A 270 -10.99 -4.90 3.48
N ILE A 271 -10.55 -6.08 3.05
CA ILE A 271 -10.31 -6.34 1.62
C ILE A 271 -11.64 -6.24 0.84
N ASN A 272 -12.72 -6.80 1.38
CA ASN A 272 -14.04 -6.73 0.74
C ASN A 272 -14.58 -5.29 0.67
N LEU A 273 -14.37 -4.47 1.69
CA LEU A 273 -14.76 -3.05 1.67
C LEU A 273 -14.17 -2.32 0.45
N ALA A 274 -12.88 -2.51 0.20
CA ALA A 274 -12.22 -1.92 -0.96
C ALA A 274 -12.67 -2.58 -2.27
N ALA A 275 -12.77 -3.93 -2.31
CA ALA A 275 -13.17 -4.68 -3.49
C ALA A 275 -14.61 -4.37 -3.93
N ASP A 276 -15.55 -4.28 -2.98
CA ASP A 276 -16.96 -3.94 -3.26
C ASP A 276 -17.09 -2.52 -3.82
N TYR A 277 -16.32 -1.56 -3.26
CA TYR A 277 -16.31 -0.20 -3.77
C TYR A 277 -15.80 -0.13 -5.21
N ILE A 278 -14.66 -0.78 -5.53
CA ILE A 278 -14.11 -0.79 -6.89
C ILE A 278 -14.89 -1.71 -7.84
N GLY A 279 -15.70 -2.64 -7.33
CA GLY A 279 -16.53 -3.55 -8.12
C GLY A 279 -17.54 -2.85 -9.05
N ARG A 280 -17.80 -1.56 -8.83
CA ARG A 280 -18.61 -0.68 -9.72
C ARG A 280 -17.84 -0.19 -10.95
N LEU A 281 -16.52 -0.37 -11.00
CA LEU A 281 -15.65 0.04 -12.11
C LEU A 281 -15.62 -1.04 -13.20
N SER A 282 -15.09 -0.69 -14.37
CA SER A 282 -14.86 -1.67 -15.44
C SER A 282 -13.84 -2.75 -15.03
N GLY A 283 -13.86 -3.91 -15.68
CA GLY A 283 -12.92 -4.99 -15.41
C GLY A 283 -11.45 -4.58 -15.56
N ASP A 284 -11.15 -3.72 -16.55
CA ASP A 284 -9.79 -3.22 -16.79
C ASP A 284 -9.33 -2.28 -15.66
N GLU A 285 -10.24 -1.44 -15.13
CA GLU A 285 -9.96 -0.56 -14.01
C GLU A 285 -9.77 -1.34 -12.70
N GLN A 286 -10.60 -2.37 -12.47
CA GLN A 286 -10.43 -3.27 -11.33
C GLN A 286 -9.09 -4.00 -11.41
N TYR A 287 -8.73 -4.54 -12.58
CA TYR A 287 -7.44 -5.17 -12.82
C TYR A 287 -6.28 -4.18 -12.58
N ALA A 288 -6.41 -2.95 -13.04
CA ALA A 288 -5.40 -1.93 -12.77
C ALA A 288 -5.17 -1.74 -11.27
N ILE A 289 -6.21 -1.55 -10.48
CA ILE A 289 -6.11 -1.30 -9.03
C ILE A 289 -5.59 -2.53 -8.26
N LEU A 290 -6.07 -3.72 -8.64
CA LEU A 290 -5.82 -4.95 -7.87
C LEU A 290 -4.49 -5.61 -8.19
N GLU A 291 -3.95 -5.40 -9.39
CA GLU A 291 -2.78 -6.14 -9.86
C GLU A 291 -1.77 -5.26 -10.60
N LYS A 292 -2.17 -4.60 -11.68
CA LYS A 292 -1.24 -3.90 -12.57
C LYS A 292 -0.49 -2.76 -11.88
N ASN A 293 -1.22 -1.85 -11.23
CA ASN A 293 -0.59 -0.70 -10.58
C ASN A 293 0.40 -1.11 -9.48
N PRO A 294 0.07 -2.06 -8.55
CA PRO A 294 1.03 -2.59 -7.61
C PRO A 294 2.30 -3.14 -8.25
N ILE A 295 2.14 -3.95 -9.31
CA ILE A 295 3.28 -4.55 -10.04
C ILE A 295 4.18 -3.47 -10.64
N GLU A 296 3.60 -2.52 -11.35
CA GLU A 296 4.35 -1.43 -11.99
C GLU A 296 5.00 -0.50 -10.96
N PHE A 297 4.26 -0.11 -9.93
CA PHE A 297 4.74 0.85 -8.92
C PHE A 297 5.91 0.29 -8.11
N TYR A 298 5.79 -0.93 -7.59
CA TYR A 298 6.83 -1.58 -6.78
C TYR A 298 7.79 -2.44 -7.61
N SER A 299 7.67 -2.45 -8.95
CA SER A 299 8.48 -3.30 -9.84
C SER A 299 8.50 -4.77 -9.37
N ILE A 300 7.31 -5.30 -9.03
CA ILE A 300 7.15 -6.67 -8.54
C ILE A 300 7.44 -7.62 -9.70
N GLN A 301 8.35 -8.56 -9.48
CA GLN A 301 8.67 -9.59 -10.47
C GLN A 301 7.57 -10.66 -10.49
N SER A 302 7.11 -11.03 -11.69
CA SER A 302 6.12 -12.07 -11.96
C SER A 302 6.66 -13.47 -11.66
#